data_363025293fcb7854a594631865c9d3bc
#
_entry.id   363025293fcb7854a594631865c9d3bc
#
_cell.length_a   1.000
_cell.length_b   1.000
_cell.length_c   1.000
_cell.angle_alpha   90.00
_cell.angle_beta   90.00
_cell.angle_gamma   90.00
#
_symmetry.space_group_name_H-M   'P 1'
#
loop_
_entity.id
_entity.type
_entity.pdbx_description
1 polymer ?
#
loop_
_entity_poly.entity_id
_entity_poly.type
_entity_poly.pdbx_seq_one_letter_code
_entity_poly.pdbx_strand_id
1 'polypeptide(L)'
;MASEKILNSKKETVAEITDKLNNSKSVIVFNYKSSSVSDMQELRKELKKVDSEVKVYKNTLVRRALDDKNVDLSSELEGQNAIIFGKEILEPIKALDEFTKNHDNVKVVAGLVEGEVVSLDTIKEYASIPSMEGLLTMFAGGLIEHVKNLSIALNLYADKLGEEN
;
A
#
# COMPACT_ATOMS: atom_id res chain seq x y z
N MET A 1 -7.07 3.46 39.96
CA MET A 1 -6.75 4.67 39.16
C MET A 1 -5.46 4.41 38.41
N ALA A 2 -5.39 4.68 37.12
CA ALA A 2 -4.13 4.57 36.37
C ALA A 2 -3.18 5.66 36.87
N SER A 3 -1.91 5.30 37.19
CA SER A 3 -0.91 6.28 37.58
C SER A 3 -0.79 7.37 36.51
N GLU A 4 -0.64 8.63 36.89
CA GLU A 4 -0.47 9.77 35.98
C GLU A 4 0.66 9.54 34.96
N LYS A 5 1.72 8.83 35.36
CA LYS A 5 2.80 8.41 34.47
C LYS A 5 2.33 7.53 33.31
N ILE A 6 1.43 6.57 33.58
CA ILE A 6 0.87 5.68 32.55
C ILE A 6 -0.07 6.45 31.63
N LEU A 7 -0.78 7.44 32.16
CA LEU A 7 -1.68 8.28 31.38
C LEU A 7 -0.89 9.20 30.43
N ASN A 8 0.20 9.78 30.92
CA ASN A 8 1.08 10.63 30.12
C ASN A 8 1.79 9.82 29.00
N SER A 9 2.33 8.64 29.31
CA SER A 9 2.93 7.77 28.32
C SER A 9 1.95 7.37 27.19
N LYS A 10 0.67 7.14 27.52
CA LYS A 10 -0.37 6.87 26.49
C LYS A 10 -0.67 8.09 25.65
N LYS A 11 -0.71 9.29 26.24
CA LYS A 11 -0.88 10.55 25.49
C LYS A 11 0.29 10.82 24.56
N GLU A 12 1.52 10.58 25.02
CA GLU A 12 2.73 10.69 24.21
C GLU A 12 2.69 9.72 23.01
N THR A 13 2.25 8.47 23.24
CA THR A 13 2.11 7.50 22.14
C THR A 13 1.03 7.93 21.14
N VAL A 14 -0.11 8.46 21.59
CA VAL A 14 -1.15 8.98 20.70
C VAL A 14 -0.62 10.18 19.90
N ALA A 15 0.11 11.09 20.53
CA ALA A 15 0.74 12.21 19.82
C ALA A 15 1.75 11.73 18.78
N GLU A 16 2.60 10.75 19.11
CA GLU A 16 3.53 10.13 18.15
C GLU A 16 2.79 9.54 16.93
N ILE A 17 1.68 8.83 17.17
CA ILE A 17 0.86 8.26 16.09
C ILE A 17 0.28 9.38 15.22
N THR A 18 -0.29 10.42 15.84
CA THR A 18 -0.88 11.55 15.11
C THR A 18 0.16 12.31 14.30
N ASP A 19 1.35 12.53 14.82
CA ASP A 19 2.46 13.16 14.09
C ASP A 19 2.90 12.32 12.89
N LYS A 20 2.99 10.99 13.07
CA LYS A 20 3.32 10.08 11.97
C LYS A 20 2.23 10.02 10.92
N LEU A 21 0.96 10.03 11.33
CA LEU A 21 -0.18 10.13 10.41
C LEU A 21 -0.16 11.43 9.59
N ASN A 22 0.29 12.54 10.18
CA ASN A 22 0.39 13.83 9.49
C ASN A 22 1.56 13.87 8.49
N ASN A 23 2.65 13.20 8.80
CA ASN A 23 3.88 13.21 8.01
C ASN A 23 3.92 12.11 6.93
N SER A 24 2.96 11.17 6.94
CA SER A 24 2.86 10.09 5.95
C SER A 24 1.75 10.36 4.94
N LYS A 25 2.02 10.07 3.67
CA LYS A 25 1.02 10.15 2.60
C LYS A 25 0.16 8.89 2.51
N SER A 26 0.71 7.76 2.93
CA SER A 26 -0.01 6.49 2.98
C SER A 26 0.15 5.83 4.34
N VAL A 27 -0.95 5.31 4.87
CA VAL A 27 -0.98 4.53 6.10
C VAL A 27 -1.75 3.25 5.83
N ILE A 28 -1.12 2.11 6.05
CA ILE A 28 -1.73 0.82 5.76
C ILE A 28 -1.80 0.02 7.04
N VAL A 29 -2.98 -0.47 7.36
CA VAL A 29 -3.22 -1.39 8.49
C VAL A 29 -3.27 -2.80 7.95
N PHE A 30 -2.47 -3.67 8.52
CA PHE A 30 -2.48 -5.09 8.17
C PHE A 30 -2.46 -5.98 9.41
N ASN A 31 -3.07 -7.14 9.29
CA ASN A 31 -3.08 -8.15 10.33
C ASN A 31 -1.90 -9.10 10.13
N TYR A 32 -1.09 -9.30 11.19
CA TYR A 32 0.08 -10.18 11.16
C TYR A 32 -0.09 -11.44 12.02
N LYS A 33 -1.33 -11.84 12.30
CA LYS A 33 -1.62 -13.05 13.07
C LYS A 33 -0.97 -14.27 12.41
N SER A 34 -0.17 -14.99 13.17
CA SER A 34 0.58 -16.17 12.71
C SER A 34 1.81 -15.90 11.85
N SER A 35 2.27 -14.64 11.72
CA SER A 35 3.56 -14.33 11.10
C SER A 35 4.71 -14.60 12.05
N SER A 36 5.82 -15.10 11.51
CA SER A 36 7.05 -15.31 12.28
C SER A 36 7.75 -13.97 12.57
N VAL A 37 8.59 -13.96 13.59
CA VAL A 37 9.45 -12.79 13.89
C VAL A 37 10.43 -12.51 12.74
N SER A 38 10.90 -13.56 12.07
CA SER A 38 11.76 -13.44 10.87
C SER A 38 11.04 -12.70 9.75
N ASP A 39 9.79 -13.09 9.46
CA ASP A 39 8.99 -12.48 8.39
C ASP A 39 8.76 -10.99 8.64
N MET A 40 8.43 -10.64 9.89
CA MET A 40 8.28 -9.23 10.28
C MET A 40 9.59 -8.43 10.20
N GLN A 41 10.75 -9.08 10.41
CA GLN A 41 12.05 -8.43 10.24
C GLN A 41 12.38 -8.21 8.76
N GLU A 42 12.02 -9.16 7.89
CA GLU A 42 12.18 -9.06 6.45
C GLU A 42 11.31 -7.93 5.90
N LEU A 43 10.03 -7.91 6.23
CA LEU A 43 9.11 -6.82 5.86
C LEU A 43 9.63 -5.44 6.30
N ARG A 44 10.18 -5.34 7.52
CA ARG A 44 10.78 -4.08 8.00
C ARG A 44 12.00 -3.65 7.18
N LYS A 45 12.82 -4.61 6.72
CA LYS A 45 13.98 -4.32 5.88
C LYS A 45 13.55 -3.85 4.49
N GLU A 46 12.55 -4.47 3.91
CA GLU A 46 12.02 -4.09 2.60
C GLU A 46 11.36 -2.71 2.64
N LEU A 47 10.49 -2.47 3.62
CA LEU A 47 9.85 -1.17 3.79
C LEU A 47 10.82 -0.03 4.12
N LYS A 48 11.93 -0.34 4.77
CA LYS A 48 12.99 0.65 5.01
C LYS A 48 13.69 1.10 3.72
N LYS A 49 13.75 0.24 2.69
CA LYS A 49 14.33 0.60 1.38
C LYS A 49 13.47 1.64 0.64
N VAL A 50 12.18 1.64 0.93
CA VAL A 50 11.18 2.55 0.33
C VAL A 50 10.74 3.67 1.30
N ASP A 51 11.63 4.07 2.20
CA ASP A 51 11.41 5.15 3.18
C ASP A 51 10.09 5.00 3.98
N SER A 52 9.69 3.76 4.25
CA SER A 52 8.49 3.43 4.99
C SER A 52 8.80 2.74 6.30
N GLU A 53 7.99 2.97 7.32
CA GLU A 53 8.19 2.44 8.67
C GLU A 53 7.01 1.56 9.10
N VAL A 54 7.31 0.38 9.67
CA VAL A 54 6.30 -0.48 10.31
C VAL A 54 6.38 -0.34 11.81
N LYS A 55 5.24 -0.04 12.43
CA LYS A 55 5.09 -0.04 13.87
C LYS A 55 3.86 -0.84 14.32
N VAL A 56 3.99 -1.42 15.50
CA VAL A 56 2.89 -2.11 16.17
C VAL A 56 2.44 -1.27 17.34
N TYR A 57 1.19 -0.84 17.33
CA TYR A 57 0.56 -0.08 18.39
C TYR A 57 -0.66 -0.82 18.95
N LYS A 58 -1.08 -0.44 20.13
CA LYS A 58 -2.31 -0.95 20.72
C LYS A 58 -3.52 -0.36 19.98
N ASN A 59 -4.42 -1.21 19.47
CA ASN A 59 -5.59 -0.79 18.69
C ASN A 59 -6.38 0.36 19.31
N THR A 60 -6.53 0.36 20.66
CA THR A 60 -7.25 1.43 21.37
C THR A 60 -6.56 2.79 21.31
N LEU A 61 -5.23 2.85 21.13
CA LEU A 61 -4.50 4.12 20.97
C LEU A 61 -4.58 4.59 19.51
N VAL A 62 -4.54 3.65 18.59
CA VAL A 62 -4.73 3.93 17.14
C VAL A 62 -6.12 4.50 16.88
N ARG A 63 -7.18 3.86 17.44
CA ARG A 63 -8.55 4.38 17.35
C ARG A 63 -8.64 5.84 17.80
N ARG A 64 -8.10 6.17 18.96
CA ARG A 64 -8.11 7.55 19.46
C ARG A 64 -7.40 8.54 18.53
N ALA A 65 -6.26 8.14 17.97
CA ALA A 65 -5.53 9.00 17.03
C ALA A 65 -6.28 9.19 15.71
N LEU A 66 -7.08 8.21 15.28
CA LEU A 66 -7.94 8.29 14.09
C LEU A 66 -9.23 9.05 14.35
N ASP A 67 -9.82 8.89 15.54
CA ASP A 67 -11.01 9.66 15.98
C ASP A 67 -10.71 11.16 15.97
N ASP A 68 -9.53 11.57 16.41
CA ASP A 68 -9.08 12.97 16.36
C ASP A 68 -9.05 13.55 14.92
N LYS A 69 -9.02 12.67 13.89
CA LYS A 69 -9.02 13.04 12.47
C LYS A 69 -10.35 12.78 11.75
N ASN A 70 -11.39 12.38 12.46
CA ASN A 70 -12.69 11.99 11.90
C ASN A 70 -12.59 10.85 10.87
N VAL A 71 -11.62 9.95 11.02
CA VAL A 71 -11.42 8.76 10.18
C VAL A 71 -11.97 7.55 10.91
N ASP A 72 -13.07 7.00 10.43
CA ASP A 72 -13.71 5.85 11.06
C ASP A 72 -13.17 4.53 10.48
N LEU A 73 -12.16 3.97 11.14
CA LEU A 73 -11.63 2.64 10.90
C LEU A 73 -11.87 1.71 12.09
N SER A 74 -12.78 2.08 12.98
CA SER A 74 -12.98 1.40 14.27
C SER A 74 -13.42 -0.05 14.10
N SER A 75 -14.19 -0.38 13.08
CA SER A 75 -14.67 -1.72 12.75
C SER A 75 -13.58 -2.66 12.25
N GLU A 76 -12.52 -2.11 11.67
CA GLU A 76 -11.48 -2.89 11.01
C GLU A 76 -10.24 -3.11 11.89
N LEU A 77 -10.12 -2.36 12.99
CA LEU A 77 -9.03 -2.50 13.96
C LEU A 77 -9.30 -3.63 14.97
N GLU A 78 -9.51 -4.86 14.49
CA GLU A 78 -9.67 -6.05 15.32
C GLU A 78 -8.46 -6.99 15.20
N GLY A 79 -8.06 -7.58 16.33
CA GLY A 79 -6.97 -8.56 16.38
C GLY A 79 -5.57 -7.94 16.48
N GLN A 80 -4.59 -8.63 15.91
CA GLN A 80 -3.17 -8.27 15.95
C GLN A 80 -2.80 -7.45 14.71
N ASN A 81 -2.88 -6.14 14.81
CA ASN A 81 -2.63 -5.24 13.70
C ASN A 81 -1.29 -4.52 13.83
N ALA A 82 -0.63 -4.33 12.70
CA ALA A 82 0.51 -3.47 12.54
C ALA A 82 0.19 -2.36 11.52
N ILE A 83 0.88 -1.25 11.61
CA ILE A 83 0.65 -0.08 10.78
C ILE A 83 1.93 0.25 10.04
N ILE A 84 1.80 0.45 8.73
CA ILE A 84 2.85 0.96 7.86
C ILE A 84 2.61 2.45 7.66
N PHE A 85 3.64 3.25 7.85
CA PHE A 85 3.66 4.67 7.54
C PHE A 85 4.57 4.88 6.34
N GLY A 86 4.01 5.30 5.21
CA GLY A 86 4.74 5.54 3.97
C GLY A 86 4.82 7.02 3.62
N LYS A 87 5.98 7.47 3.17
CA LYS A 87 6.16 8.82 2.61
C LYS A 87 5.60 8.92 1.20
N GLU A 88 5.58 7.81 0.48
CA GLU A 88 4.98 7.66 -0.83
C GLU A 88 3.71 6.81 -0.77
N ILE A 89 2.90 6.87 -1.83
CA ILE A 89 1.62 6.16 -1.86
C ILE A 89 1.82 4.72 -2.36
N LEU A 90 2.47 4.55 -3.50
CA LEU A 90 2.49 3.29 -4.24
C LEU A 90 3.54 2.29 -3.71
N GLU A 91 4.72 2.76 -3.35
CA GLU A 91 5.84 1.88 -2.97
C GLU A 91 5.54 1.00 -1.76
N PRO A 92 5.03 1.54 -0.63
CA PRO A 92 4.72 0.71 0.53
C PRO A 92 3.57 -0.27 0.27
N ILE A 93 2.61 0.09 -0.59
CA ILE A 93 1.51 -0.79 -0.98
C ILE A 93 2.05 -1.98 -1.78
N LYS A 94 2.96 -1.74 -2.74
CA LYS A 94 3.59 -2.79 -3.55
C LYS A 94 4.44 -3.73 -2.71
N ALA A 95 5.30 -3.16 -1.85
CA ALA A 95 6.15 -3.95 -0.96
C ALA A 95 5.30 -4.87 -0.06
N LEU A 96 4.17 -4.35 0.44
CA LEU A 96 3.24 -5.15 1.24
C LEU A 96 2.51 -6.22 0.39
N ASP A 97 2.10 -5.90 -0.83
CA ASP A 97 1.43 -6.86 -1.73
C ASP A 97 2.36 -8.00 -2.13
N GLU A 98 3.61 -7.70 -2.50
CA GLU A 98 4.64 -8.72 -2.77
C GLU A 98 4.90 -9.59 -1.55
N PHE A 99 4.98 -8.99 -0.37
CA PHE A 99 5.14 -9.73 0.87
C PHE A 99 3.93 -10.62 1.17
N THR A 100 2.72 -10.13 0.94
CA THR A 100 1.47 -10.90 1.15
C THR A 100 1.36 -12.07 0.19
N LYS A 101 1.85 -11.95 -1.05
CA LYS A 101 1.90 -13.06 -2.02
C LYS A 101 2.83 -14.19 -1.59
N ASN A 102 3.90 -13.86 -0.87
CA ASN A 102 4.87 -14.82 -0.36
C ASN A 102 4.48 -15.40 1.01
N HIS A 103 3.60 -14.71 1.76
CA HIS A 103 3.21 -15.05 3.12
C HIS A 103 1.68 -14.95 3.30
N ASP A 104 0.98 -16.06 3.16
CA ASP A 104 -0.50 -16.16 3.29
C ASP A 104 -1.05 -15.73 4.65
N ASN A 105 -0.18 -15.58 5.65
CA ASN A 105 -0.54 -15.25 7.02
C ASN A 105 -0.76 -13.75 7.25
N VAL A 106 -0.37 -12.90 6.30
CA VAL A 106 -0.53 -11.44 6.36
C VAL A 106 -1.72 -11.03 5.53
N LYS A 107 -2.63 -10.26 6.12
CA LYS A 107 -3.81 -9.73 5.42
C LYS A 107 -3.88 -8.23 5.60
N VAL A 108 -4.00 -7.53 4.51
CA VAL A 108 -4.33 -6.10 4.54
C VAL A 108 -5.76 -5.95 5.07
N VAL A 109 -5.95 -5.01 5.96
CA VAL A 109 -7.26 -4.75 6.59
C VAL A 109 -7.87 -3.48 6.04
N ALA A 110 -7.12 -2.40 6.08
CA ALA A 110 -7.55 -1.09 5.59
C ALA A 110 -6.36 -0.21 5.26
N GLY A 111 -6.59 0.86 4.51
CA GLY A 111 -5.59 1.87 4.22
C GLY A 111 -6.15 3.27 4.32
N LEU A 112 -5.27 4.21 4.58
CA LEU A 112 -5.51 5.64 4.51
C LEU A 112 -4.53 6.22 3.51
N VAL A 113 -5.02 6.82 2.45
CA VAL A 113 -4.21 7.47 1.41
C VAL A 113 -4.64 8.92 1.32
N GLU A 114 -3.70 9.84 1.54
CA GLU A 114 -3.95 11.30 1.54
C GLU A 114 -5.10 11.75 2.46
N GLY A 115 -5.37 10.98 3.52
CA GLY A 115 -6.44 11.29 4.49
C GLY A 115 -7.79 10.65 4.17
N GLU A 116 -7.92 9.95 3.06
CA GLU A 116 -9.13 9.21 2.71
C GLU A 116 -8.99 7.73 3.03
N VAL A 117 -10.06 7.13 3.55
CA VAL A 117 -10.11 5.68 3.82
C VAL A 117 -10.25 4.94 2.49
N VAL A 118 -9.34 4.04 2.25
CA VAL A 118 -9.28 3.27 1.00
C VAL A 118 -9.67 1.82 1.30
N SER A 119 -10.57 1.27 0.49
CA SER A 119 -11.00 -0.12 0.58
C SER A 119 -9.90 -1.09 0.15
N LEU A 120 -10.04 -2.37 0.53
CA LEU A 120 -9.13 -3.44 0.12
C LEU A 120 -9.00 -3.57 -1.40
N ASP A 121 -10.09 -3.37 -2.13
CA ASP A 121 -10.09 -3.51 -3.58
C ASP A 121 -9.29 -2.38 -4.23
N THR A 122 -9.44 -1.15 -3.75
CA THR A 122 -8.65 -0.01 -4.23
C THR A 122 -7.16 -0.15 -3.87
N ILE A 123 -6.83 -0.74 -2.71
CA ILE A 123 -5.42 -1.03 -2.36
C ILE A 123 -4.82 -2.04 -3.34
N LYS A 124 -5.58 -3.06 -3.77
CA LYS A 124 -5.14 -4.01 -4.79
C LYS A 124 -4.97 -3.35 -6.16
N GLU A 125 -5.85 -2.43 -6.52
CA GLU A 125 -5.70 -1.62 -7.73
C GLU A 125 -4.39 -0.81 -7.69
N TYR A 126 -4.09 -0.14 -6.58
CA TYR A 126 -2.82 0.57 -6.39
C TYR A 126 -1.60 -0.36 -6.46
N ALA A 127 -1.71 -1.57 -5.90
CA ALA A 127 -0.65 -2.58 -6.00
C ALA A 127 -0.41 -3.03 -7.45
N SER A 128 -1.45 -3.04 -8.29
CA SER A 128 -1.35 -3.42 -9.70
C SER A 128 -0.71 -2.35 -10.59
N ILE A 129 -0.64 -1.10 -10.15
CA ILE A 129 -0.02 0.00 -10.89
C ILE A 129 1.49 -0.24 -10.99
N PRO A 130 2.11 -0.26 -12.18
CA PRO A 130 3.55 -0.43 -12.34
C PRO A 130 4.36 0.69 -11.66
N SER A 131 5.66 0.48 -11.50
CA SER A 131 6.58 1.56 -11.09
C SER A 131 6.55 2.73 -12.10
N MET A 132 7.08 3.88 -11.73
CA MET A 132 7.15 5.03 -12.64
C MET A 132 7.82 4.68 -13.97
N GLU A 133 8.88 3.89 -13.93
CA GLU A 133 9.55 3.38 -15.14
C GLU A 133 8.64 2.46 -15.97
N GLY A 134 7.87 1.60 -15.29
CA GLY A 134 6.88 0.73 -15.93
C GLY A 134 5.75 1.53 -16.57
N LEU A 135 5.25 2.58 -15.91
CA LEU A 135 4.23 3.49 -16.46
C LEU A 135 4.74 4.22 -17.70
N LEU A 136 5.97 4.74 -17.67
CA LEU A 136 6.60 5.37 -18.82
C LEU A 136 6.77 4.39 -19.99
N THR A 137 7.14 3.15 -19.69
CA THR A 137 7.26 2.08 -20.70
C THR A 137 5.90 1.74 -21.31
N MET A 138 4.85 1.62 -20.49
CA MET A 138 3.48 1.39 -20.96
C MET A 138 2.96 2.56 -21.79
N PHE A 139 3.24 3.79 -21.39
CA PHE A 139 2.86 5.00 -22.14
C PHE A 139 3.56 5.03 -23.51
N ALA A 140 4.88 4.81 -23.54
CA ALA A 140 5.64 4.74 -24.78
C ALA A 140 5.16 3.58 -25.68
N GLY A 141 4.89 2.42 -25.09
CA GLY A 141 4.32 1.26 -25.80
C GLY A 141 2.97 1.57 -26.44
N GLY A 142 2.07 2.22 -25.68
CA GLY A 142 0.75 2.64 -26.18
C GLY A 142 0.83 3.62 -27.35
N LEU A 143 1.79 4.56 -27.33
CA LEU A 143 2.00 5.48 -28.45
C LEU A 143 2.49 4.73 -29.74
N ILE A 144 3.36 3.73 -29.55
CA ILE A 144 3.90 2.94 -30.67
C ILE A 144 2.89 1.92 -31.18
N GLU A 145 1.96 1.46 -30.35
CA GLU A 145 0.99 0.42 -30.69
C GLU A 145 0.11 0.80 -31.89
N HIS A 146 -0.31 2.05 -31.99
CA HIS A 146 -1.10 2.52 -33.13
C HIS A 146 -0.32 2.45 -34.45
N VAL A 147 0.97 2.78 -34.43
CA VAL A 147 1.86 2.69 -35.61
C VAL A 147 2.10 1.22 -35.96
N LYS A 148 2.31 0.37 -34.97
CA LYS A 148 2.51 -1.07 -35.15
C LYS A 148 1.25 -1.72 -35.73
N ASN A 149 0.07 -1.39 -35.23
CA ASN A 149 -1.19 -1.93 -35.76
C ASN A 149 -1.45 -1.49 -37.21
N LEU A 150 -1.10 -0.25 -37.57
CA LEU A 150 -1.14 0.22 -38.94
C LEU A 150 -0.19 -0.58 -39.86
N SER A 151 1.05 -0.81 -39.39
CA SER A 151 2.03 -1.60 -40.14
C SER A 151 1.56 -3.06 -40.38
N ILE A 152 0.97 -3.68 -39.33
CA ILE A 152 0.39 -5.01 -39.44
C ILE A 152 -0.76 -5.03 -40.44
N ALA A 153 -1.66 -4.06 -40.38
CA ALA A 153 -2.78 -3.97 -41.33
C ALA A 153 -2.31 -3.81 -42.79
N LEU A 154 -1.28 -2.99 -43.01
CA LEU A 154 -0.69 -2.80 -44.33
C LEU A 154 -0.01 -4.09 -44.84
N ASN A 155 0.70 -4.80 -43.99
CA ASN A 155 1.31 -6.09 -44.37
C ASN A 155 0.24 -7.12 -44.70
N LEU A 156 -0.80 -7.27 -43.90
CA LEU A 156 -1.92 -8.17 -44.17
C LEU A 156 -2.64 -7.80 -45.47
N TYR A 157 -2.75 -6.54 -45.82
CA TYR A 157 -3.34 -6.08 -47.06
C TYR A 157 -2.43 -6.39 -48.27
N ALA A 158 -1.12 -6.19 -48.11
CA ALA A 158 -0.13 -6.54 -49.16
C ALA A 158 -0.12 -8.06 -49.44
N ASP A 159 -0.20 -8.88 -48.39
CA ASP A 159 -0.26 -10.34 -48.52
C ASP A 159 -1.51 -10.79 -49.31
N LYS A 160 -2.67 -10.21 -49.00
CA LYS A 160 -3.91 -10.48 -49.74
C LYS A 160 -3.83 -10.11 -51.23
N LEU A 161 -3.22 -8.97 -51.55
CA LEU A 161 -3.02 -8.57 -52.94
C LEU A 161 -2.00 -9.43 -53.64
N GLY A 162 -1.05 -10.05 -52.94
CA GLY A 162 -0.08 -11.00 -53.49
C GLY A 162 -0.67 -12.39 -53.77
N GLU A 163 -1.73 -12.78 -53.06
CA GLU A 163 -2.45 -14.04 -53.25
C GLU A 163 -3.49 -13.98 -54.39
N GLU A 164 -3.94 -12.76 -54.77
CA GLU A 164 -4.90 -12.55 -55.87
C GLU A 164 -4.25 -12.40 -57.27
N ASN A 165 -2.93 -12.39 -57.38
CA ASN A 165 -2.16 -12.37 -58.63
C ASN A 165 -1.37 -13.68 -58.81
#